data_abea7bfce89c8d41bf7028edd032ed0c
#
_entry.id   abea7bfce89c8d41bf7028edd032ed0c
#
_cell.length_a   1.000
_cell.length_b   1.000
_cell.length_c   1.000
_cell.angle_alpha   90.00
_cell.angle_beta   90.00
_cell.angle_gamma   90.00
#
_symmetry.space_group_name_H-M   'P 1'
#
loop_
_entity.id
_entity.type
_entity.pdbx_description
1 polymer ?
#
loop_
_entity_poly.entity_id
_entity_poly.type
_entity_poly.pdbx_seq_one_letter_code
_entity_poly.pdbx_strand_id
1 'polypeptide(L)'
;MNIMDLLQDKVCIITGAAQGIGKQIAKQFADDGAIVYACDRQDFTSDNDRIRPLVMDVTDAGSVKAAFMQIYKAEGRIDCLVNNAGIVYNRKIGMIVREETERMFLVNVIAVLEMIQLVSRLMARNGGGSIVNIASVTAVLGSPGQVAYSATKGAIISMTKSAAKELAPQGIRVNAVAPGIVKTERFAELYEANGEKIDARIQRIALGRLGTPEDIANACAFLASDRASYISGQILGVDGCASI
;
A
#
# COMPACT_ATOMS: atom_id res chain seq x y z
N MET A 1 5.92 28.44 -1.76
CA MET A 1 5.36 27.09 -1.85
C MET A 1 5.48 26.48 -0.47
N ASN A 2 4.36 26.34 0.23
CA ASN A 2 4.35 25.80 1.58
C ASN A 2 4.87 24.37 1.55
N ILE A 3 5.71 24.01 2.52
CA ILE A 3 6.33 22.66 2.62
C ILE A 3 5.26 21.58 2.88
N MET A 4 4.02 21.98 3.17
CA MET A 4 2.91 21.12 3.60
C MET A 4 2.01 20.57 2.47
N ASP A 5 2.13 21.03 1.21
CA ASP A 5 1.17 20.64 0.17
C ASP A 5 1.84 19.75 -0.90
N LEU A 6 2.33 18.57 -0.48
CA LEU A 6 3.03 17.62 -1.37
C LEU A 6 2.14 17.11 -2.51
N LEU A 7 0.83 17.01 -2.28
CA LEU A 7 -0.13 16.36 -3.17
C LEU A 7 -1.29 17.30 -3.55
N GLN A 8 -1.06 18.62 -3.53
CA GLN A 8 -2.09 19.61 -3.79
C GLN A 8 -2.91 19.28 -5.04
N ASP A 9 -4.21 19.13 -4.85
CA ASP A 9 -5.24 18.84 -5.86
C ASP A 9 -5.01 17.57 -6.70
N LYS A 10 -4.11 16.67 -6.26
CA LYS A 10 -3.95 15.33 -6.86
C LYS A 10 -5.11 14.43 -6.46
N VAL A 11 -5.61 13.66 -7.41
CA VAL A 11 -6.64 12.64 -7.20
C VAL A 11 -5.96 11.31 -6.89
N CYS A 12 -6.13 10.84 -5.66
CA CYS A 12 -5.44 9.67 -5.12
C CYS A 12 -6.43 8.56 -4.74
N ILE A 13 -6.14 7.33 -5.13
CA ILE A 13 -6.89 6.14 -4.72
C ILE A 13 -6.05 5.35 -3.72
N ILE A 14 -6.62 5.00 -2.57
CA ILE A 14 -5.96 4.21 -1.54
C ILE A 14 -6.83 3.02 -1.20
N THR A 15 -6.28 1.80 -1.36
CA THR A 15 -7.02 0.57 -1.08
C THR A 15 -6.76 0.05 0.33
N GLY A 16 -7.76 -0.58 0.96
CA GLY A 16 -7.67 -1.03 2.35
C GLY A 16 -7.59 0.15 3.33
N ALA A 17 -8.39 1.19 3.10
CA ALA A 17 -8.27 2.49 3.76
C ALA A 17 -9.18 2.69 4.99
N ALA A 18 -10.00 1.68 5.36
CA ALA A 18 -10.87 1.80 6.53
C ALA A 18 -10.12 1.82 7.87
N GLN A 19 -8.91 1.23 7.93
CA GLN A 19 -8.15 1.07 9.17
C GLN A 19 -6.63 1.04 8.93
N GLY A 20 -5.85 1.09 10.01
CA GLY A 20 -4.41 0.85 10.04
C GLY A 20 -3.61 1.77 9.11
N ILE A 21 -2.66 1.19 8.37
CA ILE A 21 -1.75 1.91 7.47
C ILE A 21 -2.54 2.66 6.38
N GLY A 22 -3.52 2.01 5.75
CA GLY A 22 -4.30 2.61 4.67
C GLY A 22 -5.09 3.84 5.12
N LYS A 23 -5.70 3.78 6.30
CA LYS A 23 -6.40 4.93 6.91
C LYS A 23 -5.45 6.10 7.15
N GLN A 24 -4.25 5.82 7.64
CA GLN A 24 -3.27 6.88 7.90
C GLN A 24 -2.69 7.45 6.60
N ILE A 25 -2.49 6.62 5.55
CA ILE A 25 -2.10 7.12 4.23
C ILE A 25 -3.20 8.05 3.68
N ALA A 26 -4.47 7.67 3.79
CA ALA A 26 -5.58 8.50 3.36
C ALA A 26 -5.61 9.85 4.08
N LYS A 27 -5.42 9.83 5.41
CA LYS A 27 -5.34 11.05 6.21
C LYS A 27 -4.16 11.93 5.79
N GLN A 28 -2.94 11.38 5.70
CA GLN A 28 -1.75 12.13 5.32
C GLN A 28 -1.87 12.75 3.93
N PHE A 29 -2.39 12.00 2.95
CA PHE A 29 -2.56 12.51 1.60
C PHE A 29 -3.59 13.66 1.55
N ALA A 30 -4.67 13.58 2.33
CA ALA A 30 -5.65 14.65 2.44
C ALA A 30 -5.05 15.89 3.14
N ASP A 31 -4.25 15.71 4.20
CA ASP A 31 -3.53 16.78 4.89
C ASP A 31 -2.50 17.45 3.95
N ASP A 32 -1.91 16.70 3.01
CA ASP A 32 -1.04 17.19 1.94
C ASP A 32 -1.79 17.79 0.72
N GLY A 33 -3.10 17.99 0.83
CA GLY A 33 -3.92 18.69 -0.16
C GLY A 33 -4.55 17.81 -1.24
N ALA A 34 -4.43 16.47 -1.19
CA ALA A 34 -5.04 15.58 -2.18
C ALA A 34 -6.56 15.45 -2.02
N ILE A 35 -7.24 15.10 -3.11
CA ILE A 35 -8.57 14.50 -3.10
C ILE A 35 -8.38 12.99 -3.01
N VAL A 36 -8.81 12.38 -1.91
CA VAL A 36 -8.53 10.98 -1.60
C VAL A 36 -9.78 10.13 -1.71
N TYR A 37 -9.78 9.17 -2.62
CA TYR A 37 -10.75 8.08 -2.65
C TYR A 37 -10.24 6.92 -1.80
N ALA A 38 -10.76 6.84 -0.59
CA ALA A 38 -10.40 5.84 0.40
C ALA A 38 -11.27 4.59 0.20
N CYS A 39 -10.70 3.58 -0.46
CA CYS A 39 -11.42 2.38 -0.89
C CYS A 39 -11.24 1.24 0.12
N ASP A 40 -12.32 0.61 0.53
CA ASP A 40 -12.32 -0.60 1.35
C ASP A 40 -13.54 -1.47 1.02
N ARG A 41 -13.48 -2.76 1.36
CA ARG A 41 -14.65 -3.66 1.25
C ARG A 41 -15.68 -3.38 2.34
N GLN A 42 -15.25 -2.75 3.45
CA GLN A 42 -16.12 -2.33 4.55
C GLN A 42 -16.58 -0.89 4.28
N ASP A 43 -17.84 -0.62 4.59
CA ASP A 43 -18.35 0.75 4.62
C ASP A 43 -17.79 1.46 5.85
N PHE A 44 -17.38 2.72 5.67
CA PHE A 44 -16.87 3.57 6.74
C PHE A 44 -17.07 5.05 6.40
N THR A 45 -16.91 5.92 7.36
CA THR A 45 -17.07 7.37 7.21
C THR A 45 -15.76 8.09 7.51
N SER A 46 -15.65 9.33 7.04
CA SER A 46 -14.55 10.24 7.35
C SER A 46 -15.11 11.63 7.63
N ASP A 47 -14.55 12.29 8.64
CA ASP A 47 -14.87 13.70 8.98
C ASP A 47 -14.03 14.70 8.17
N ASN A 48 -13.11 14.22 7.32
CA ASN A 48 -12.30 15.07 6.45
C ASN A 48 -12.92 15.14 5.05
N ASP A 49 -13.34 16.32 4.64
CA ASP A 49 -14.03 16.59 3.35
C ASP A 49 -13.19 16.20 2.12
N ARG A 50 -11.87 16.12 2.24
CA ARG A 50 -10.98 15.67 1.17
C ARG A 50 -10.88 14.14 1.06
N ILE A 51 -11.39 13.40 2.06
CA ILE A 51 -11.43 11.93 2.05
C ILE A 51 -12.84 11.47 1.65
N ARG A 52 -12.95 10.76 0.55
CA ARG A 52 -14.19 10.21 0.00
C ARG A 52 -14.18 8.69 0.15
N PRO A 53 -14.84 8.15 1.17
CA PRO A 53 -14.96 6.70 1.34
C PRO A 53 -15.70 6.08 0.15
N LEU A 54 -15.23 4.92 -0.30
CA LEU A 54 -15.83 4.18 -1.41
C LEU A 54 -15.76 2.67 -1.17
N VAL A 55 -16.89 2.00 -1.16
CA VAL A 55 -16.95 0.55 -0.99
C VAL A 55 -16.43 -0.13 -2.25
N MET A 56 -15.37 -0.95 -2.10
CA MET A 56 -14.73 -1.65 -3.19
C MET A 56 -14.04 -2.93 -2.69
N ASP A 57 -14.42 -4.08 -3.20
CA ASP A 57 -13.66 -5.31 -3.02
C ASP A 57 -12.58 -5.42 -4.11
N VAL A 58 -11.32 -5.38 -3.69
CA VAL A 58 -10.17 -5.47 -4.62
C VAL A 58 -10.10 -6.81 -5.36
N THR A 59 -10.78 -7.85 -4.89
CA THR A 59 -10.82 -9.18 -5.51
C THR A 59 -11.95 -9.35 -6.51
N ASP A 60 -12.82 -8.34 -6.64
CA ASP A 60 -13.87 -8.28 -7.65
C ASP A 60 -13.50 -7.28 -8.74
N ALA A 61 -13.07 -7.78 -9.89
CA ALA A 61 -12.68 -6.95 -11.04
C ALA A 61 -13.81 -6.00 -11.50
N GLY A 62 -15.08 -6.41 -11.34
CA GLY A 62 -16.25 -5.57 -11.64
C GLY A 62 -16.36 -4.39 -10.68
N SER A 63 -16.22 -4.66 -9.38
CA SER A 63 -16.21 -3.64 -8.32
C SER A 63 -15.07 -2.63 -8.53
N VAL A 64 -13.85 -3.11 -8.78
CA VAL A 64 -12.68 -2.26 -9.05
C VAL A 64 -12.90 -1.38 -10.28
N LYS A 65 -13.37 -1.98 -11.39
CA LYS A 65 -13.65 -1.23 -12.61
C LYS A 65 -14.72 -0.16 -12.40
N ALA A 66 -15.81 -0.50 -11.73
CA ALA A 66 -16.89 0.45 -11.43
C ALA A 66 -16.38 1.64 -10.60
N ALA A 67 -15.63 1.36 -9.52
CA ALA A 67 -15.04 2.38 -8.64
C ALA A 67 -14.08 3.31 -9.41
N PHE A 68 -13.12 2.77 -10.16
CA PHE A 68 -12.14 3.57 -10.89
C PHE A 68 -12.79 4.42 -12.00
N MET A 69 -13.80 3.88 -12.68
CA MET A 69 -14.55 4.64 -13.69
C MET A 69 -15.43 5.72 -13.06
N GLN A 70 -16.02 5.48 -11.89
CA GLN A 70 -16.75 6.49 -11.13
C GLN A 70 -15.82 7.65 -10.75
N ILE A 71 -14.64 7.37 -10.20
CA ILE A 71 -13.63 8.36 -9.83
C ILE A 71 -13.19 9.15 -11.06
N TYR A 72 -12.83 8.47 -12.15
CA TYR A 72 -12.38 9.11 -13.37
C TYR A 72 -13.46 10.00 -13.99
N LYS A 73 -14.73 9.58 -13.92
CA LYS A 73 -15.87 10.39 -14.39
C LYS A 73 -16.08 11.65 -13.53
N ALA A 74 -15.88 11.55 -12.22
CA ALA A 74 -16.07 12.67 -11.29
C ALA A 74 -14.94 13.71 -11.39
N GLU A 75 -13.69 13.25 -11.49
CA GLU A 75 -12.50 14.12 -11.36
C GLU A 75 -11.79 14.38 -12.70
N GLY A 76 -12.08 13.61 -13.74
CA GLY A 76 -11.41 13.69 -15.04
C GLY A 76 -9.99 13.12 -15.05
N ARG A 77 -9.44 12.75 -13.90
CA ARG A 77 -8.05 12.28 -13.74
C ARG A 77 -7.90 11.32 -12.57
N ILE A 78 -6.81 10.56 -12.57
CA ILE A 78 -6.28 9.82 -11.43
C ILE A 78 -4.77 10.03 -11.44
N ASP A 79 -4.20 10.58 -10.35
CA ASP A 79 -2.79 10.93 -10.25
C ASP A 79 -1.98 9.91 -9.45
N CYS A 80 -2.62 9.26 -8.47
CA CYS A 80 -1.95 8.29 -7.63
C CYS A 80 -2.85 7.09 -7.31
N LEU A 81 -2.22 5.91 -7.28
CA LEU A 81 -2.81 4.69 -6.73
C LEU A 81 -1.87 4.13 -5.64
N VAL A 82 -2.40 3.93 -4.43
CA VAL A 82 -1.70 3.19 -3.37
C VAL A 82 -2.37 1.82 -3.20
N ASN A 83 -1.66 0.78 -3.61
CA ASN A 83 -2.06 -0.61 -3.41
C ASN A 83 -1.66 -1.07 -1.99
N ASN A 84 -2.51 -0.75 -1.01
CA ASN A 84 -2.28 -1.07 0.40
C ASN A 84 -3.11 -2.27 0.88
N ALA A 85 -4.29 -2.54 0.31
CA ALA A 85 -5.11 -3.68 0.69
C ALA A 85 -4.30 -4.98 0.68
N GLY A 86 -4.39 -5.74 1.76
CA GLY A 86 -3.65 -6.99 1.89
C GLY A 86 -4.06 -7.79 3.12
N ILE A 87 -3.83 -9.09 3.05
CA ILE A 87 -4.08 -10.03 4.13
C ILE A 87 -2.84 -10.84 4.44
N VAL A 88 -2.75 -11.34 5.68
CA VAL A 88 -1.68 -12.20 6.14
C VAL A 88 -2.22 -13.36 6.95
N TYR A 89 -1.77 -14.57 6.62
CA TYR A 89 -1.91 -15.77 7.44
C TYR A 89 -0.52 -16.26 7.80
N ASN A 90 -0.27 -16.43 9.09
CA ASN A 90 1.00 -16.89 9.62
C ASN A 90 0.94 -18.40 9.87
N ARG A 91 1.70 -19.17 9.09
CA ARG A 91 1.76 -20.64 9.19
C ARG A 91 3.21 -21.12 9.04
N LYS A 92 3.65 -22.01 9.90
CA LYS A 92 4.93 -22.72 9.72
C LYS A 92 4.85 -23.68 8.54
N ILE A 93 6.00 -23.97 7.91
CA ILE A 93 6.11 -25.06 6.91
C ILE A 93 5.59 -26.35 7.54
N GLY A 94 4.79 -27.10 6.79
CA GLY A 94 4.05 -28.28 7.26
C GLY A 94 2.66 -27.98 7.81
N MET A 95 2.33 -26.72 8.08
CA MET A 95 1.01 -26.27 8.55
C MET A 95 0.37 -25.24 7.58
N ILE A 96 0.96 -25.04 6.42
CA ILE A 96 0.45 -24.09 5.41
C ILE A 96 -0.84 -24.68 4.83
N VAL A 97 -1.90 -23.87 4.85
CA VAL A 97 -3.22 -24.19 4.30
C VAL A 97 -3.30 -23.60 2.90
N ARG A 98 -3.69 -24.46 1.93
CA ARG A 98 -3.74 -24.09 0.51
C ARG A 98 -4.73 -22.94 0.26
N GLU A 99 -5.92 -23.03 0.80
CA GLU A 99 -6.98 -22.04 0.63
C GLU A 99 -6.60 -20.67 1.17
N GLU A 100 -5.90 -20.62 2.32
CA GLU A 100 -5.34 -19.39 2.88
C GLU A 100 -4.26 -18.80 1.96
N THR A 101 -3.43 -19.64 1.37
CA THR A 101 -2.38 -19.23 0.43
C THR A 101 -2.98 -18.67 -0.85
N GLU A 102 -3.93 -19.37 -1.45
CA GLU A 102 -4.65 -18.93 -2.65
C GLU A 102 -5.36 -17.59 -2.39
N ARG A 103 -6.00 -17.44 -1.22
CA ARG A 103 -6.63 -16.17 -0.84
C ARG A 103 -5.62 -15.04 -0.68
N MET A 104 -4.43 -15.30 -0.09
CA MET A 104 -3.37 -14.30 -0.03
C MET A 104 -2.87 -13.90 -1.42
N PHE A 105 -2.68 -14.85 -2.34
CA PHE A 105 -2.26 -14.53 -3.71
C PHE A 105 -3.33 -13.74 -4.45
N LEU A 106 -4.60 -14.08 -4.30
CA LEU A 106 -5.70 -13.34 -4.91
C LEU A 106 -5.71 -11.87 -4.46
N VAL A 107 -5.68 -11.63 -3.15
CA VAL A 107 -5.75 -10.25 -2.60
C VAL A 107 -4.44 -9.48 -2.80
N ASN A 108 -3.30 -10.10 -2.43
CA ASN A 108 -2.04 -9.38 -2.34
C ASN A 108 -1.30 -9.26 -3.68
N VAL A 109 -1.64 -10.08 -4.68
CA VAL A 109 -0.89 -10.15 -5.95
C VAL A 109 -1.80 -9.93 -7.15
N ILE A 110 -2.80 -10.79 -7.36
CA ILE A 110 -3.65 -10.74 -8.56
C ILE A 110 -4.42 -9.43 -8.61
N ALA A 111 -5.09 -9.07 -7.52
CA ALA A 111 -5.83 -7.81 -7.43
C ALA A 111 -4.94 -6.58 -7.68
N VAL A 112 -3.70 -6.58 -7.15
CA VAL A 112 -2.75 -5.48 -7.38
C VAL A 112 -2.38 -5.37 -8.85
N LEU A 113 -2.10 -6.50 -9.52
CA LEU A 113 -1.79 -6.52 -10.96
C LEU A 113 -2.95 -5.97 -11.79
N GLU A 114 -4.18 -6.38 -11.50
CA GLU A 114 -5.39 -5.91 -12.19
C GLU A 114 -5.61 -4.41 -11.98
N MET A 115 -5.42 -3.91 -10.77
CA MET A 115 -5.53 -2.48 -10.47
C MET A 115 -4.45 -1.66 -11.18
N ILE A 116 -3.18 -2.13 -11.22
CA ILE A 116 -2.11 -1.49 -11.99
C ILE A 116 -2.49 -1.42 -13.48
N GLN A 117 -2.97 -2.53 -14.04
CA GLN A 117 -3.36 -2.60 -15.46
C GLN A 117 -4.51 -1.64 -15.79
N LEU A 118 -5.48 -1.50 -14.89
CA LEU A 118 -6.62 -0.61 -15.12
C LEU A 118 -6.21 0.86 -14.96
N VAL A 119 -5.53 1.20 -13.85
CA VAL A 119 -5.20 2.59 -13.54
C VAL A 119 -4.18 3.17 -14.53
N SER A 120 -3.23 2.37 -15.02
CA SER A 120 -2.22 2.85 -15.98
C SER A 120 -2.85 3.37 -17.28
N ARG A 121 -3.91 2.72 -17.75
CA ARG A 121 -4.68 3.19 -18.92
C ARG A 121 -5.38 4.53 -18.70
N LEU A 122 -5.82 4.79 -17.45
CA LEU A 122 -6.48 6.05 -17.08
C LEU A 122 -5.43 7.15 -16.87
N MET A 123 -4.34 6.85 -16.17
CA MET A 123 -3.22 7.79 -15.94
C MET A 123 -2.56 8.22 -17.24
N ALA A 124 -2.33 7.31 -18.18
CA ALA A 124 -1.71 7.62 -19.48
C ALA A 124 -2.48 8.67 -20.29
N ARG A 125 -3.81 8.74 -20.13
CA ARG A 125 -4.64 9.77 -20.80
C ARG A 125 -4.39 11.19 -20.28
N ASN A 126 -3.84 11.30 -19.07
CA ASN A 126 -3.61 12.56 -18.36
C ASN A 126 -2.12 12.86 -18.20
N GLY A 127 -1.27 12.20 -19.00
CA GLY A 127 0.17 12.49 -19.02
C GLY A 127 1.00 11.78 -17.96
N GLY A 128 0.42 10.82 -17.23
CA GLY A 128 1.17 9.99 -16.28
C GLY A 128 0.57 9.94 -14.88
N GLY A 129 1.38 9.48 -13.91
CA GLY A 129 0.95 9.34 -12.51
C GLY A 129 1.98 8.61 -11.65
N SER A 130 1.57 8.27 -10.43
CA SER A 130 2.39 7.52 -9.48
C SER A 130 1.63 6.32 -8.90
N ILE A 131 2.26 5.15 -8.91
CA ILE A 131 1.74 3.94 -8.27
C ILE A 131 2.67 3.57 -7.12
N VAL A 132 2.12 3.43 -5.93
CA VAL A 132 2.85 3.01 -4.73
C VAL A 132 2.26 1.70 -4.23
N ASN A 133 3.07 0.64 -4.25
CA ASN A 133 2.67 -0.67 -3.76
C ASN A 133 3.17 -0.89 -2.34
N ILE A 134 2.36 -1.49 -1.46
CA ILE A 134 2.82 -1.89 -0.13
C ILE A 134 3.34 -3.33 -0.18
N ALA A 135 4.67 -3.44 -0.14
CA ALA A 135 5.41 -4.70 0.00
C ALA A 135 5.52 -5.10 1.48
N SER A 136 6.64 -5.66 1.90
CA SER A 136 6.99 -5.94 3.30
C SER A 136 8.49 -6.22 3.41
N VAL A 137 9.09 -5.86 4.52
CA VAL A 137 10.45 -6.24 4.86
C VAL A 137 10.64 -7.76 4.86
N THR A 138 9.61 -8.53 5.18
CA THR A 138 9.66 -10.01 5.17
C THR A 138 9.90 -10.59 3.78
N ALA A 139 9.58 -9.84 2.71
CA ALA A 139 9.88 -10.25 1.34
C ALA A 139 11.38 -10.10 0.98
N VAL A 140 12.12 -9.31 1.75
CA VAL A 140 13.56 -9.04 1.55
C VAL A 140 14.40 -9.89 2.51
N LEU A 141 14.04 -9.91 3.80
CA LEU A 141 14.82 -10.55 4.87
C LEU A 141 14.31 -11.95 5.24
N GLY A 142 13.09 -12.30 4.85
CA GLY A 142 12.40 -13.50 5.31
C GLY A 142 11.85 -13.35 6.72
N SER A 143 10.94 -14.24 7.13
CA SER A 143 10.46 -14.33 8.51
C SER A 143 9.89 -15.73 8.77
N PRO A 144 10.29 -16.42 9.85
CA PRO A 144 9.71 -17.71 10.21
C PRO A 144 8.19 -17.63 10.36
N GLY A 145 7.48 -18.60 9.79
CA GLY A 145 6.02 -18.67 9.80
C GLY A 145 5.32 -17.79 8.77
N GLN A 146 6.06 -17.09 7.90
CA GLN A 146 5.49 -16.17 6.89
C GLN A 146 5.88 -16.55 5.45
N VAL A 147 6.23 -17.80 5.17
CA VAL A 147 6.71 -18.24 3.84
C VAL A 147 5.73 -17.85 2.72
N ALA A 148 4.46 -18.19 2.86
CA ALA A 148 3.44 -17.86 1.86
C ALA A 148 3.20 -16.35 1.75
N TYR A 149 3.13 -15.63 2.87
CA TYR A 149 3.00 -14.18 2.88
C TYR A 149 4.20 -13.49 2.24
N SER A 150 5.42 -13.89 2.61
CA SER A 150 6.66 -13.36 2.02
C SER A 150 6.71 -13.59 0.52
N ALA A 151 6.24 -14.75 0.03
CA ALA A 151 6.14 -15.03 -1.40
C ALA A 151 5.21 -14.03 -2.11
N THR A 152 4.02 -13.72 -1.52
CA THR A 152 3.12 -12.72 -2.11
C THR A 152 3.77 -11.32 -2.15
N LYS A 153 4.48 -10.94 -1.10
CA LYS A 153 5.13 -9.62 -1.03
C LYS A 153 6.41 -9.56 -1.89
N GLY A 154 7.08 -10.70 -2.13
CA GLY A 154 8.13 -10.85 -3.12
C GLY A 154 7.62 -10.67 -4.55
N ALA A 155 6.42 -11.19 -4.86
CA ALA A 155 5.76 -10.94 -6.13
C ALA A 155 5.50 -9.43 -6.35
N ILE A 156 5.09 -8.69 -5.32
CA ILE A 156 4.91 -7.22 -5.39
C ILE A 156 6.24 -6.52 -5.70
N ILE A 157 7.35 -6.94 -5.09
CA ILE A 157 8.68 -6.37 -5.37
C ILE A 157 9.04 -6.56 -6.85
N SER A 158 8.89 -7.77 -7.38
CA SER A 158 9.19 -8.08 -8.79
C SER A 158 8.25 -7.34 -9.74
N MET A 159 6.94 -7.34 -9.46
CA MET A 159 5.92 -6.62 -10.22
C MET A 159 6.21 -5.12 -10.28
N THR A 160 6.58 -4.49 -9.17
CA THR A 160 6.95 -3.07 -9.09
C THR A 160 8.08 -2.73 -10.05
N LYS A 161 9.15 -3.53 -10.06
CA LYS A 161 10.32 -3.31 -10.93
C LYS A 161 9.98 -3.47 -12.42
N SER A 162 9.16 -4.45 -12.76
CA SER A 162 8.74 -4.70 -14.14
C SER A 162 7.79 -3.62 -14.63
N ALA A 163 6.75 -3.30 -13.86
CA ALA A 163 5.77 -2.28 -14.20
C ALA A 163 6.41 -0.88 -14.31
N ALA A 164 7.39 -0.57 -13.47
CA ALA A 164 8.13 0.70 -13.56
C ALA A 164 8.80 0.89 -14.92
N LYS A 165 9.40 -0.16 -15.47
CA LYS A 165 10.06 -0.09 -16.80
C LYS A 165 9.04 0.00 -17.93
N GLU A 166 7.96 -0.78 -17.83
CA GLU A 166 6.94 -0.86 -18.88
C GLU A 166 6.11 0.42 -18.97
N LEU A 167 5.81 1.05 -17.82
CA LEU A 167 4.94 2.21 -17.76
C LEU A 167 5.67 3.56 -17.81
N ALA A 168 7.01 3.58 -17.70
CA ALA A 168 7.82 4.79 -17.78
C ALA A 168 7.59 5.62 -19.04
N PRO A 169 7.46 5.03 -20.28
CA PRO A 169 7.16 5.81 -21.48
C PRO A 169 5.82 6.54 -21.44
N GLN A 170 4.92 6.16 -20.54
CA GLN A 170 3.62 6.79 -20.33
C GLN A 170 3.65 7.86 -19.22
N GLY A 171 4.82 8.19 -18.68
CA GLY A 171 4.98 9.14 -17.58
C GLY A 171 4.53 8.57 -16.23
N ILE A 172 4.38 7.25 -16.08
CA ILE A 172 3.91 6.61 -14.85
C ILE A 172 5.11 6.04 -14.08
N ARG A 173 5.26 6.49 -12.84
CA ARG A 173 6.25 5.94 -11.90
C ARG A 173 5.61 4.83 -11.06
N VAL A 174 6.34 3.76 -10.82
CA VAL A 174 5.88 2.66 -9.96
C VAL A 174 6.95 2.36 -8.93
N ASN A 175 6.61 2.51 -7.64
CA ASN A 175 7.53 2.22 -6.53
C ASN A 175 6.81 1.35 -5.49
N ALA A 176 7.56 0.81 -4.53
CA ALA A 176 7.01 0.13 -3.39
C ALA A 176 7.60 0.65 -2.09
N VAL A 177 6.77 0.66 -1.05
CA VAL A 177 7.20 0.79 0.35
C VAL A 177 7.21 -0.61 0.96
N ALA A 178 8.27 -0.95 1.68
CA ALA A 178 8.42 -2.21 2.41
C ALA A 178 8.43 -1.92 3.92
N PRO A 179 7.25 -1.94 4.59
CA PRO A 179 7.17 -1.70 6.02
C PRO A 179 7.87 -2.80 6.84
N GLY A 180 8.48 -2.39 7.97
CA GLY A 180 8.85 -3.26 9.06
C GLY A 180 7.65 -3.63 9.93
N ILE A 181 7.88 -3.77 11.24
CA ILE A 181 6.80 -3.99 12.22
C ILE A 181 6.18 -2.64 12.55
N VAL A 182 4.88 -2.48 12.22
CA VAL A 182 4.14 -1.23 12.41
C VAL A 182 3.07 -1.42 13.49
N LYS A 183 3.00 -0.49 14.43
CA LYS A 183 2.01 -0.46 15.51
C LYS A 183 0.65 -0.02 14.95
N THR A 184 -0.16 -0.99 14.55
CA THR A 184 -1.55 -0.82 14.11
C THR A 184 -2.52 -1.39 15.15
N GLU A 185 -3.83 -1.16 15.00
CA GLU A 185 -4.85 -1.77 15.85
C GLU A 185 -4.72 -3.31 15.84
N ARG A 186 -4.53 -3.89 14.67
CA ARG A 186 -4.30 -5.34 14.52
C ARG A 186 -3.02 -5.83 15.21
N PHE A 187 -1.98 -4.98 15.28
CA PHE A 187 -0.77 -5.31 16.01
C PHE A 187 -1.03 -5.37 17.52
N ALA A 188 -1.87 -4.50 18.08
CA ALA A 188 -2.21 -4.53 19.50
C ALA A 188 -2.83 -5.87 19.90
N GLU A 189 -3.76 -6.40 19.10
CA GLU A 189 -4.36 -7.73 19.32
C GLU A 189 -3.32 -8.86 19.29
N LEU A 190 -2.35 -8.77 18.37
CA LEU A 190 -1.26 -9.75 18.28
C LEU A 190 -0.26 -9.63 19.43
N TYR A 191 -0.05 -8.42 19.95
CA TYR A 191 0.84 -8.16 21.07
C TYR A 191 0.27 -8.75 22.38
N GLU A 192 -1.02 -8.58 22.62
CA GLU A 192 -1.72 -9.19 23.78
C GLU A 192 -1.56 -10.73 23.81
N ALA A 193 -1.55 -11.35 22.62
CA ALA A 193 -1.42 -12.79 22.49
C ALA A 193 0.04 -13.33 22.55
N ASN A 194 1.07 -12.52 22.25
CA ASN A 194 2.44 -12.98 22.03
C ASN A 194 3.52 -11.99 22.48
N GLY A 195 3.31 -11.15 23.50
CA GLY A 195 4.13 -10.00 23.90
C GLY A 195 5.64 -10.27 23.95
N GLU A 196 6.09 -11.30 24.69
CA GLU A 196 7.53 -11.61 24.84
C GLU A 196 8.26 -11.88 23.51
N LYS A 197 7.57 -12.55 22.56
CA LYS A 197 8.17 -12.83 21.24
C LYS A 197 8.23 -11.57 20.38
N ILE A 198 7.31 -10.65 20.60
CA ILE A 198 7.27 -9.38 19.89
C ILE A 198 8.34 -8.45 20.45
N ASP A 199 8.54 -8.41 21.76
CA ASP A 199 9.60 -7.62 22.41
C ASP A 199 10.99 -8.03 21.91
N ALA A 200 11.25 -9.34 21.77
CA ALA A 200 12.49 -9.84 21.18
C ALA A 200 12.69 -9.38 19.72
N ARG A 201 11.62 -9.15 18.97
CA ARG A 201 11.69 -8.58 17.61
C ARG A 201 11.93 -7.07 17.63
N ILE A 202 11.32 -6.36 18.57
CA ILE A 202 11.51 -4.90 18.72
C ILE A 202 13.00 -4.61 19.02
N GLN A 203 13.64 -5.41 19.85
CA GLN A 203 15.08 -5.29 20.17
C GLN A 203 15.99 -5.42 18.95
N ARG A 204 15.50 -6.01 17.85
CA ARG A 204 16.25 -6.14 16.58
C ARG A 204 16.01 -4.98 15.61
N ILE A 205 15.23 -3.97 16.01
CA ILE A 205 15.03 -2.75 15.23
C ILE A 205 16.11 -1.76 15.68
N ALA A 206 17.04 -1.40 14.77
CA ALA A 206 18.17 -0.54 15.14
C ALA A 206 17.74 0.84 15.64
N LEU A 207 16.62 1.41 15.15
CA LEU A 207 16.05 2.65 15.66
C LEU A 207 15.34 2.50 17.01
N GLY A 208 15.29 1.30 17.61
CA GLY A 208 14.81 1.04 18.96
C GLY A 208 13.31 1.22 19.17
N ARG A 209 12.51 1.36 18.12
CA ARG A 209 11.06 1.50 18.21
C ARG A 209 10.34 0.79 17.05
N LEU A 210 9.07 0.48 17.27
CA LEU A 210 8.16 0.10 16.20
C LEU A 210 7.96 1.26 15.23
N GLY A 211 7.70 0.95 13.96
CA GLY A 211 7.15 1.91 13.03
C GLY A 211 5.72 2.30 13.43
N THR A 212 5.32 3.48 13.03
CA THR A 212 3.94 3.95 13.13
C THR A 212 3.29 3.97 11.75
N PRO A 213 1.96 3.97 11.65
CA PRO A 213 1.29 4.20 10.36
C PRO A 213 1.72 5.49 9.67
N GLU A 214 2.06 6.54 10.44
CA GLU A 214 2.59 7.82 9.94
C GLU A 214 3.94 7.65 9.24
N ASP A 215 4.85 6.82 9.77
CA ASP A 215 6.14 6.57 9.13
C ASP A 215 5.95 6.03 7.70
N ILE A 216 4.96 5.14 7.53
CA ILE A 216 4.63 4.56 6.22
C ILE A 216 3.91 5.57 5.33
N ALA A 217 2.97 6.32 5.89
CA ALA A 217 2.19 7.33 5.15
C ALA A 217 3.09 8.43 4.58
N ASN A 218 4.06 8.92 5.36
CA ASN A 218 5.04 9.92 4.93
C ASN A 218 5.89 9.43 3.74
N ALA A 219 6.34 8.16 3.78
CA ALA A 219 7.09 7.56 2.68
C ALA A 219 6.21 7.43 1.41
N CYS A 220 4.95 7.03 1.56
CA CYS A 220 3.99 6.95 0.47
C CYS A 220 3.71 8.34 -0.13
N ALA A 221 3.50 9.38 0.69
CA ALA A 221 3.27 10.75 0.24
C ALA A 221 4.46 11.29 -0.56
N PHE A 222 5.69 11.07 -0.07
CA PHE A 222 6.90 11.43 -0.82
C PHE A 222 6.96 10.73 -2.18
N LEU A 223 6.77 9.41 -2.24
CA LEU A 223 6.82 8.65 -3.49
C LEU A 223 5.68 9.01 -4.47
N ALA A 224 4.51 9.42 -3.94
CA ALA A 224 3.38 9.88 -4.74
C ALA A 224 3.60 11.30 -5.32
N SER A 225 4.43 12.11 -4.67
CA SER A 225 4.64 13.52 -5.01
C SER A 225 5.61 13.74 -6.18
N ASP A 226 5.62 14.96 -6.71
CA ASP A 226 6.54 15.38 -7.77
C ASP A 226 8.00 15.49 -7.27
N ARG A 227 8.22 15.50 -5.94
CA ARG A 227 9.57 15.42 -5.36
C ARG A 227 10.26 14.10 -5.64
N ALA A 228 9.51 13.04 -5.96
CA ALA A 228 10.00 11.73 -6.39
C ALA A 228 9.96 11.56 -7.92
N SER A 229 9.97 12.65 -8.71
CA SER A 229 9.78 12.61 -10.16
C SER A 229 10.83 11.77 -10.91
N TYR A 230 12.01 11.57 -10.33
CA TYR A 230 13.08 10.73 -10.93
C TYR A 230 13.27 9.39 -10.22
N ILE A 231 12.28 9.00 -9.36
CA ILE A 231 12.30 7.74 -8.59
C ILE A 231 11.23 6.80 -9.17
N SER A 232 11.67 5.70 -9.78
CA SER A 232 10.79 4.63 -10.28
C SER A 232 11.48 3.27 -10.18
N GLY A 233 10.72 2.21 -9.89
CA GLY A 233 11.24 0.85 -9.71
C GLY A 233 11.91 0.60 -8.36
N GLN A 234 11.82 1.53 -7.40
CA GLN A 234 12.47 1.41 -6.10
C GLN A 234 11.59 0.71 -5.07
N ILE A 235 12.26 0.00 -4.16
CA ILE A 235 11.64 -0.63 -3.00
C ILE A 235 12.23 0.07 -1.77
N LEU A 236 11.46 0.98 -1.21
CA LEU A 236 11.88 1.77 -0.05
C LEU A 236 11.56 1.02 1.24
N GLY A 237 12.60 0.56 1.95
CA GLY A 237 12.46 0.01 3.31
C GLY A 237 12.06 1.12 4.28
N VAL A 238 10.99 0.90 5.04
CA VAL A 238 10.54 1.76 6.15
C VAL A 238 10.37 0.86 7.37
N ASP A 239 11.50 0.44 7.92
CA ASP A 239 11.60 -0.68 8.85
C ASP A 239 12.47 -0.39 10.08
N GLY A 240 13.01 0.84 10.20
CA GLY A 240 13.89 1.22 11.30
C GLY A 240 15.24 0.47 11.29
N CYS A 241 15.67 -0.02 10.12
CA CYS A 241 16.85 -0.88 9.97
C CYS A 241 16.71 -2.17 10.81
N ALA A 242 15.56 -2.83 10.68
CA ALA A 242 15.28 -4.07 11.38
C ALA A 242 16.10 -5.24 10.80
N SER A 243 16.72 -6.02 11.66
CA SER A 243 17.28 -7.36 11.37
C SER A 243 16.27 -8.40 11.85
N ILE A 244 15.56 -9.07 10.92
CA ILE A 244 14.52 -10.04 11.27
C ILE A 244 15.12 -11.44 11.51
#